data_d7d1522194ee99aab09fc256e534c6cc
#
_entry.id   d7d1522194ee99aab09fc256e534c6cc
#
_cell.length_a   1.000
_cell.length_b   1.000
_cell.length_c   1.000
_cell.angle_alpha   90.00
_cell.angle_beta   90.00
_cell.angle_gamma   90.00
#
_symmetry.space_group_name_H-M   'P 1'
#
loop_
_entity.id
_entity.type
_entity.pdbx_description
1 polymer ?
#
loop_
_entity_poly.entity_id
_entity_poly.type
_entity_poly.pdbx_seq_one_letter_code
_entity_poly.pdbx_strand_id
1 'polypeptide(L)'
;MELLVDPSYAPGATLCAEESLHCVKVMRHRDGDLIVVADGRGNRYECRIEKADPRGCQLSVERIEQMPAPTYKLRMAVAPTKNIDRFEWFVEKAVEIGVSRITPIETEHSERTRVRLDRLERIVLAAAKQSLKYHLAKVDEITPLSDLMSEDESEQRFILHCAETPKEHLMKAAQKGRSTLVLIGPEGDFSLSEVEKALGLGYKECTLGPERLRTETAAMVATNIIALRNQI
;
A
#
# COMPACT_ATOMS: atom_id res chain seq x y z
N MET A 1 8.05 -21.41 1.03
CA MET A 1 6.97 -21.60 2.02
C MET A 1 5.95 -20.50 1.75
N GLU A 2 4.73 -20.88 1.45
CA GLU A 2 3.68 -19.90 1.16
C GLU A 2 3.18 -19.29 2.47
N LEU A 3 2.86 -17.99 2.44
CA LEU A 3 2.35 -17.23 3.59
C LEU A 3 0.84 -17.12 3.49
N LEU A 4 0.13 -17.58 4.53
CA LEU A 4 -1.28 -17.23 4.72
C LEU A 4 -1.37 -15.91 5.48
N VAL A 5 -2.28 -15.04 5.08
CA VAL A 5 -2.49 -13.75 5.75
C VAL A 5 -3.95 -13.63 6.14
N ASP A 6 -4.21 -13.67 7.43
CA ASP A 6 -5.55 -13.53 8.00
C ASP A 6 -5.56 -12.41 9.05
N PRO A 7 -6.02 -11.20 8.71
CA PRO A 7 -6.04 -10.07 9.65
C PRO A 7 -6.92 -10.30 10.88
N SER A 8 -7.83 -11.27 10.83
CA SER A 8 -8.70 -11.66 11.96
C SER A 8 -8.09 -12.72 12.86
N TYR A 9 -6.99 -13.36 12.43
CA TYR A 9 -6.40 -14.47 13.16
C TYR A 9 -5.83 -14.03 14.52
N ALA A 10 -6.09 -14.86 15.53
CA ALA A 10 -5.49 -14.80 16.85
C ALA A 10 -5.24 -16.24 17.35
N PRO A 11 -4.28 -16.47 18.26
CA PRO A 11 -4.04 -17.78 18.85
C PRO A 11 -5.32 -18.40 19.43
N GLY A 12 -5.61 -19.64 19.04
CA GLY A 12 -6.83 -20.35 19.45
C GLY A 12 -8.05 -20.10 18.55
N ALA A 13 -7.98 -19.19 17.57
CA ALA A 13 -9.02 -19.01 16.57
C ALA A 13 -8.81 -19.98 15.37
N THR A 14 -9.88 -20.24 14.63
CA THR A 14 -9.79 -20.86 13.30
C THR A 14 -9.38 -19.82 12.27
N LEU A 15 -8.74 -20.26 11.17
CA LEU A 15 -8.57 -19.39 10.01
C LEU A 15 -9.93 -18.95 9.45
N CYS A 16 -9.99 -17.74 8.91
CA CYS A 16 -11.17 -17.26 8.19
C CYS A 16 -11.50 -18.21 7.02
N ALA A 17 -12.75 -18.17 6.56
CA ALA A 17 -13.24 -19.11 5.55
C ALA A 17 -12.44 -19.07 4.24
N GLU A 18 -12.01 -17.87 3.81
CA GLU A 18 -11.22 -17.69 2.60
C GLU A 18 -9.84 -18.35 2.71
N GLU A 19 -9.11 -18.09 3.80
CA GLU A 19 -7.79 -18.68 4.04
C GLU A 19 -7.88 -20.18 4.33
N SER A 20 -8.93 -20.64 5.00
CA SER A 20 -9.18 -22.08 5.20
C SER A 20 -9.39 -22.81 3.88
N LEU A 21 -10.20 -22.23 2.99
CA LEU A 21 -10.43 -22.78 1.65
C LEU A 21 -9.13 -22.82 0.84
N HIS A 22 -8.36 -21.72 0.87
CA HIS A 22 -7.07 -21.62 0.19
C HIS A 22 -6.08 -22.68 0.71
N CYS A 23 -5.92 -22.76 2.03
CA CYS A 23 -5.04 -23.72 2.71
C CYS A 23 -5.36 -25.18 2.31
N VAL A 24 -6.63 -25.56 2.41
CA VAL A 24 -7.03 -26.97 2.24
C VAL A 24 -7.25 -27.36 0.78
N LYS A 25 -7.85 -26.48 -0.05
CA LYS A 25 -8.21 -26.83 -1.44
C LYS A 25 -7.16 -26.43 -2.47
N VAL A 26 -6.51 -25.30 -2.29
CA VAL A 26 -5.51 -24.80 -3.25
C VAL A 26 -4.13 -25.32 -2.90
N MET A 27 -3.67 -25.10 -1.67
CA MET A 27 -2.36 -25.55 -1.18
C MET A 27 -2.35 -27.05 -0.82
N ARG A 28 -3.53 -27.65 -0.61
CA ARG A 28 -3.74 -29.08 -0.32
C ARG A 28 -3.11 -29.56 0.97
N HIS A 29 -3.00 -28.66 1.96
CA HIS A 29 -2.54 -29.03 3.29
C HIS A 29 -3.52 -29.97 4.01
N ARG A 30 -2.97 -30.75 4.93
CA ARG A 30 -3.68 -31.79 5.69
C ARG A 30 -3.42 -31.64 7.19
N ASP A 31 -4.15 -32.43 7.98
CA ASP A 31 -3.92 -32.54 9.42
C ASP A 31 -2.46 -32.90 9.69
N GLY A 32 -1.81 -32.20 10.62
CA GLY A 32 -0.41 -32.36 11.00
C GLY A 32 0.59 -31.49 10.21
N ASP A 33 0.21 -30.89 9.08
CA ASP A 33 1.10 -30.01 8.30
C ASP A 33 1.45 -28.74 9.06
N LEU A 34 2.68 -28.26 8.83
CA LEU A 34 3.16 -26.96 9.35
C LEU A 34 2.90 -25.88 8.31
N ILE A 35 2.33 -24.77 8.77
CA ILE A 35 2.04 -23.59 7.94
C ILE A 35 2.48 -22.32 8.66
N VAL A 36 2.60 -21.22 7.91
CA VAL A 36 2.86 -19.89 8.46
C VAL A 36 1.66 -19.00 8.20
N VAL A 37 1.19 -18.36 9.27
CA VAL A 37 0.10 -17.38 9.23
C VAL A 37 0.63 -16.03 9.70
N ALA A 38 0.21 -14.95 9.04
CA ALA A 38 0.44 -13.58 9.48
C ALA A 38 -0.89 -12.89 9.76
N ASP A 39 -0.92 -12.03 10.78
CA ASP A 39 -2.10 -11.23 11.11
C ASP A 39 -2.10 -9.84 10.46
N GLY A 40 -1.10 -9.54 9.65
CA GLY A 40 -0.95 -8.23 9.01
C GLY A 40 -0.53 -7.09 9.94
N ARG A 41 -0.30 -7.37 11.22
CA ARG A 41 0.16 -6.42 12.26
C ARG A 41 1.60 -6.68 12.72
N GLY A 42 2.30 -7.57 12.00
CA GLY A 42 3.67 -7.96 12.28
C GLY A 42 3.82 -9.27 13.05
N ASN A 43 2.75 -9.91 13.48
CA ASN A 43 2.87 -11.23 14.07
C ASN A 43 2.97 -12.32 12.99
N ARG A 44 3.97 -13.16 13.13
CA ARG A 44 4.20 -14.37 12.34
C ARG A 44 3.97 -15.57 13.25
N TYR A 45 3.01 -16.40 12.88
CA TYR A 45 2.64 -17.60 13.61
C TYR A 45 3.11 -18.83 12.84
N GLU A 46 3.92 -19.68 13.45
CA GLU A 46 4.17 -21.04 12.98
C GLU A 46 3.12 -21.93 13.61
N CYS A 47 2.29 -22.54 12.77
CA CYS A 47 1.15 -23.29 13.22
C CYS A 47 1.17 -24.70 12.67
N ARG A 48 0.65 -25.64 13.46
CA ARG A 48 0.30 -26.99 13.01
C ARG A 48 -1.19 -27.07 12.74
N ILE A 49 -1.58 -27.66 11.64
CA ILE A 49 -2.98 -27.92 11.31
C ILE A 49 -3.49 -29.06 12.21
N GLU A 50 -4.43 -28.78 13.09
CA GLU A 50 -5.12 -29.79 13.89
C GLU A 50 -6.26 -30.43 13.10
N LYS A 51 -7.01 -29.61 12.35
CA LYS A 51 -8.10 -30.08 11.49
C LYS A 51 -8.16 -29.24 10.21
N ALA A 52 -7.94 -29.91 9.09
CA ALA A 52 -8.00 -29.32 7.75
C ALA A 52 -9.46 -29.25 7.25
N ASP A 53 -10.22 -28.28 7.77
CA ASP A 53 -11.59 -28.02 7.31
C ASP A 53 -11.59 -26.79 6.38
N PRO A 54 -12.04 -26.89 5.12
CA PRO A 54 -12.04 -25.75 4.19
C PRO A 54 -13.00 -24.62 4.59
N ARG A 55 -13.85 -24.81 5.61
CA ARG A 55 -14.76 -23.79 6.15
C ARG A 55 -14.22 -23.12 7.41
N GLY A 56 -13.20 -23.69 8.04
CA GLY A 56 -12.63 -23.21 9.28
C GLY A 56 -11.48 -24.12 9.74
N CYS A 57 -10.27 -23.91 9.18
CA CYS A 57 -9.08 -24.69 9.50
C CYS A 57 -8.65 -24.40 10.94
N GLN A 58 -8.54 -25.47 11.76
CA GLN A 58 -8.13 -25.37 13.16
C GLN A 58 -6.61 -25.50 13.27
N LEU A 59 -6.00 -24.59 14.02
CA LEU A 59 -4.56 -24.50 14.14
C LEU A 59 -4.14 -24.50 15.61
N SER A 60 -3.07 -25.23 15.91
CA SER A 60 -2.27 -25.01 17.13
C SER A 60 -1.03 -24.17 16.81
N VAL A 61 -0.81 -23.16 17.61
CA VAL A 61 0.35 -22.27 17.44
C VAL A 61 1.57 -22.89 18.12
N GLU A 62 2.63 -23.17 17.36
CA GLU A 62 3.89 -23.70 17.89
C GLU A 62 4.88 -22.58 18.25
N ARG A 63 4.87 -21.49 17.46
CA ARG A 63 5.77 -20.35 17.69
C ARG A 63 5.12 -19.04 17.24
N ILE A 64 5.37 -18.00 18.01
CA ILE A 64 5.00 -16.62 17.66
C ILE A 64 6.29 -15.82 17.53
N GLU A 65 6.41 -15.06 16.45
CA GLU A 65 7.53 -14.17 16.18
C GLU A 65 7.00 -12.79 15.79
N GLN A 66 7.52 -11.74 16.45
CA GLN A 66 7.22 -10.37 16.08
C GLN A 66 8.20 -9.91 14.98
N MET A 67 7.71 -9.71 13.79
CA MET A 67 8.49 -9.22 12.65
C MET A 67 8.76 -7.72 12.80
N PRO A 68 9.98 -7.26 12.44
CA PRO A 68 10.33 -5.86 12.53
C PRO A 68 9.34 -4.97 11.76
N ALA A 69 8.94 -3.86 12.36
CA ALA A 69 8.16 -2.84 11.64
C ALA A 69 9.02 -2.20 10.53
N PRO A 70 8.41 -1.73 9.43
CA PRO A 70 9.11 -0.96 8.42
C PRO A 70 9.84 0.25 9.04
N THR A 71 11.06 0.51 8.59
CA THR A 71 11.93 1.57 9.12
C THR A 71 11.49 2.98 8.72
N TYR A 72 10.54 3.09 7.80
CA TYR A 72 9.96 4.34 7.34
C TYR A 72 8.47 4.15 7.02
N LYS A 73 7.73 5.24 6.96
CA LYS A 73 6.32 5.23 6.57
C LYS A 73 6.16 5.99 5.25
N LEU A 74 5.60 5.33 4.25
CA LEU A 74 5.27 5.94 2.96
C LEU A 74 3.76 5.93 2.75
N ARG A 75 3.17 7.10 2.60
CA ARG A 75 1.80 7.31 2.15
C ARG A 75 1.81 7.78 0.71
N MET A 76 1.18 7.04 -0.17
CA MET A 76 0.96 7.44 -1.56
C MET A 76 -0.48 7.92 -1.71
N ALA A 77 -0.66 9.18 -2.02
CA ALA A 77 -1.95 9.79 -2.30
C ALA A 77 -2.07 9.99 -3.82
N VAL A 78 -2.89 9.18 -4.46
CA VAL A 78 -2.91 9.06 -5.92
C VAL A 78 -4.33 9.18 -6.44
N ALA A 79 -4.55 10.04 -7.43
CA ALA A 79 -5.84 10.14 -8.09
C ALA A 79 -6.12 8.84 -8.89
N PRO A 80 -7.28 8.19 -8.67
CA PRO A 80 -7.62 7.00 -9.42
C PRO A 80 -7.73 7.30 -10.91
N THR A 81 -7.06 6.48 -11.72
CA THR A 81 -7.06 6.63 -13.18
C THR A 81 -8.45 6.36 -13.79
N LYS A 82 -8.74 6.94 -14.94
CA LYS A 82 -9.97 6.69 -15.71
C LYS A 82 -10.19 5.19 -15.92
N ASN A 83 -9.15 4.45 -16.35
CA ASN A 83 -9.16 2.99 -16.33
C ASN A 83 -8.70 2.48 -14.96
N ILE A 84 -9.63 1.97 -14.16
CA ILE A 84 -9.38 1.52 -12.79
C ILE A 84 -8.32 0.41 -12.71
N ASP A 85 -8.21 -0.45 -13.72
CA ASP A 85 -7.25 -1.56 -13.71
C ASP A 85 -5.80 -1.07 -13.58
N ARG A 86 -5.50 0.13 -14.08
CA ARG A 86 -4.17 0.75 -13.94
C ARG A 86 -3.90 1.22 -12.51
N PHE A 87 -4.92 1.79 -11.87
CA PHE A 87 -4.82 2.16 -10.46
C PHE A 87 -4.67 0.92 -9.57
N GLU A 88 -5.44 -0.13 -9.85
CA GLU A 88 -5.34 -1.41 -9.15
C GLU A 88 -3.96 -2.06 -9.32
N TRP A 89 -3.41 -2.01 -10.53
CA TRP A 89 -2.04 -2.44 -10.80
C TRP A 89 -1.01 -1.64 -9.98
N PHE A 90 -1.18 -0.31 -9.90
CA PHE A 90 -0.33 0.51 -9.04
C PHE A 90 -0.43 0.08 -7.56
N VAL A 91 -1.65 -0.14 -7.04
CA VAL A 91 -1.86 -0.60 -5.66
C VAL A 91 -1.11 -1.89 -5.39
N GLU A 92 -1.23 -2.88 -6.27
CA GLU A 92 -0.51 -4.15 -6.18
C GLU A 92 1.01 -3.92 -6.08
N LYS A 93 1.59 -3.18 -7.03
CA LYS A 93 3.04 -2.96 -7.09
C LYS A 93 3.57 -2.08 -5.95
N ALA A 94 2.79 -1.10 -5.50
CA ALA A 94 3.16 -0.28 -4.35
C ALA A 94 3.26 -1.12 -3.05
N VAL A 95 2.36 -2.08 -2.86
CA VAL A 95 2.43 -3.03 -1.73
C VAL A 95 3.67 -3.92 -1.82
N GLU A 96 3.98 -4.48 -2.99
CA GLU A 96 5.18 -5.29 -3.20
C GLU A 96 6.46 -4.50 -2.86
N ILE A 97 6.53 -3.23 -3.25
CA ILE A 97 7.68 -2.33 -2.99
C ILE A 97 7.76 -1.95 -1.51
N GLY A 98 6.64 -1.84 -0.80
CA GLY A 98 6.61 -1.57 0.64
C GLY A 98 5.97 -0.25 1.04
N VAL A 99 4.94 0.21 0.31
CA VAL A 99 4.09 1.31 0.75
C VAL A 99 3.41 0.97 2.08
N SER A 100 3.25 1.96 2.96
CA SER A 100 2.56 1.75 4.23
C SER A 100 1.08 2.13 4.15
N ARG A 101 0.74 3.10 3.30
CA ARG A 101 -0.63 3.59 3.15
C ARG A 101 -0.89 4.12 1.75
N ILE A 102 -2.05 3.79 1.19
CA ILE A 102 -2.51 4.30 -0.10
C ILE A 102 -3.82 5.04 0.14
N THR A 103 -3.88 6.29 -0.30
CA THR A 103 -5.08 7.12 -0.22
C THR A 103 -5.49 7.51 -1.63
N PRO A 104 -6.56 6.94 -2.17
CA PRO A 104 -7.16 7.48 -3.38
C PRO A 104 -7.60 8.92 -3.14
N ILE A 105 -7.23 9.85 -4.01
CA ILE A 105 -7.59 11.27 -3.85
C ILE A 105 -8.52 11.75 -4.95
N GLU A 106 -9.43 12.65 -4.58
CA GLU A 106 -10.25 13.40 -5.52
C GLU A 106 -9.68 14.80 -5.69
N THR A 107 -9.38 15.18 -6.94
CA THR A 107 -8.83 16.48 -7.35
C THR A 107 -9.80 17.15 -8.33
N GLU A 108 -9.55 18.41 -8.67
CA GLU A 108 -10.39 19.18 -9.60
C GLU A 108 -10.52 18.50 -10.96
N HIS A 109 -9.46 17.85 -11.46
CA HIS A 109 -9.45 17.18 -12.77
C HIS A 109 -9.68 15.66 -12.69
N SER A 110 -10.14 15.15 -11.55
CA SER A 110 -10.42 13.72 -11.40
C SER A 110 -11.63 13.30 -12.23
N GLU A 111 -11.44 12.39 -13.19
CA GLU A 111 -12.55 11.75 -13.92
C GLU A 111 -13.24 10.66 -13.09
N ARG A 112 -12.51 10.06 -12.14
CA ARG A 112 -13.02 9.01 -11.27
C ARG A 112 -13.06 9.48 -9.82
N THR A 113 -14.26 9.53 -9.26
CA THR A 113 -14.55 9.99 -7.90
C THR A 113 -15.02 8.86 -6.98
N ARG A 114 -14.95 7.60 -7.44
CA ARG A 114 -15.36 6.43 -6.65
C ARG A 114 -14.43 5.25 -6.91
N VAL A 115 -14.06 4.57 -5.84
CA VAL A 115 -13.31 3.32 -5.87
C VAL A 115 -14.04 2.27 -5.02
N ARG A 116 -13.80 1.01 -5.29
CA ARG A 116 -14.30 -0.08 -4.47
C ARG A 116 -13.24 -0.46 -3.45
N LEU A 117 -13.40 0.04 -2.22
CA LEU A 117 -12.44 -0.20 -1.14
C LEU A 117 -12.25 -1.70 -0.88
N ASP A 118 -13.33 -2.48 -0.85
CA ASP A 118 -13.30 -3.94 -0.68
C ASP A 118 -12.43 -4.66 -1.73
N ARG A 119 -12.39 -4.13 -2.95
CA ARG A 119 -11.56 -4.67 -4.02
C ARG A 119 -10.09 -4.28 -3.86
N LEU A 120 -9.81 -3.05 -3.47
CA LEU A 120 -8.44 -2.59 -3.21
C LEU A 120 -7.83 -3.33 -2.01
N GLU A 121 -8.59 -3.55 -0.95
CA GLU A 121 -8.15 -4.33 0.22
C GLU A 121 -7.81 -5.78 -0.17
N ARG A 122 -8.59 -6.42 -1.04
CA ARG A 122 -8.26 -7.75 -1.57
C ARG A 122 -6.97 -7.75 -2.40
N ILE A 123 -6.72 -6.70 -3.19
CA ILE A 123 -5.46 -6.55 -3.94
C ILE A 123 -4.28 -6.41 -2.98
N VAL A 124 -4.42 -5.57 -1.95
CA VAL A 124 -3.39 -5.41 -0.91
C VAL A 124 -3.08 -6.75 -0.22
N LEU A 125 -4.11 -7.50 0.15
CA LEU A 125 -3.94 -8.80 0.80
C LEU A 125 -3.22 -9.81 -0.12
N ALA A 126 -3.63 -9.89 -1.39
CA ALA A 126 -3.01 -10.77 -2.38
C ALA A 126 -1.54 -10.40 -2.64
N ALA A 127 -1.25 -9.10 -2.80
CA ALA A 127 0.11 -8.61 -2.99
C ALA A 127 0.99 -8.83 -1.76
N ALA A 128 0.44 -8.67 -0.54
CA ALA A 128 1.14 -8.92 0.71
C ALA A 128 1.51 -10.41 0.86
N LYS A 129 0.60 -11.33 0.54
CA LYS A 129 0.88 -12.77 0.54
C LYS A 129 2.02 -13.11 -0.41
N GLN A 130 1.92 -12.64 -1.66
CA GLN A 130 2.91 -12.92 -2.71
C GLN A 130 4.28 -12.36 -2.36
N SER A 131 4.34 -11.16 -1.76
CA SER A 131 5.59 -10.47 -1.40
C SER A 131 6.05 -10.71 0.04
N LEU A 132 5.42 -11.67 0.75
CA LEU A 132 5.76 -12.08 2.12
C LEU A 132 5.78 -10.91 3.12
N LYS A 133 4.77 -10.04 3.06
CA LYS A 133 4.63 -8.91 3.98
C LYS A 133 3.88 -9.32 5.24
N TYR A 134 4.47 -9.02 6.40
CA TYR A 134 3.86 -9.26 7.72
C TYR A 134 3.12 -8.04 8.25
N HIS A 135 3.39 -6.86 7.70
CA HIS A 135 2.68 -5.61 7.97
C HIS A 135 1.88 -5.22 6.73
N LEU A 136 0.55 -5.23 6.84
CA LEU A 136 -0.33 -4.85 5.74
C LEU A 136 -0.31 -3.34 5.51
N ALA A 137 -0.24 -2.94 4.25
CA ALA A 137 -0.51 -1.57 3.86
C ALA A 137 -1.99 -1.24 4.10
N LYS A 138 -2.26 -0.02 4.57
CA LYS A 138 -3.63 0.48 4.70
C LYS A 138 -4.08 1.12 3.39
N VAL A 139 -5.32 0.85 2.97
CA VAL A 139 -6.00 1.62 1.93
C VAL A 139 -7.11 2.42 2.56
N ASP A 140 -7.20 3.69 2.19
CA ASP A 140 -8.25 4.58 2.66
C ASP A 140 -9.39 4.65 1.63
N GLU A 141 -10.54 5.14 2.04
CA GLU A 141 -11.58 5.62 1.14
C GLU A 141 -11.07 6.80 0.32
N ILE A 142 -11.76 7.09 -0.79
CA ILE A 142 -11.41 8.27 -1.58
C ILE A 142 -11.58 9.54 -0.75
N THR A 143 -10.57 10.37 -0.76
CA THR A 143 -10.47 11.55 0.11
C THR A 143 -10.29 12.80 -0.76
N PRO A 144 -11.05 13.88 -0.54
CA PRO A 144 -10.79 15.16 -1.20
C PRO A 144 -9.35 15.61 -0.95
N LEU A 145 -8.65 16.06 -1.99
CA LEU A 145 -7.26 16.52 -1.87
C LEU A 145 -7.09 17.61 -0.81
N SER A 146 -8.08 18.53 -0.73
CA SER A 146 -8.06 19.62 0.25
C SER A 146 -8.01 19.15 1.70
N ASP A 147 -8.77 18.09 2.00
CA ASP A 147 -8.91 17.54 3.34
C ASP A 147 -7.61 16.79 3.70
N LEU A 148 -7.14 15.95 2.78
CA LEU A 148 -5.88 15.25 2.95
C LEU A 148 -4.71 16.22 3.22
N MET A 149 -4.59 17.29 2.42
CA MET A 149 -3.50 18.25 2.56
C MET A 149 -3.50 18.98 3.90
N SER A 150 -4.67 19.20 4.49
CA SER A 150 -4.82 19.90 5.77
C SER A 150 -4.61 19.00 6.98
N GLU A 151 -4.85 17.69 6.84
CA GLU A 151 -4.83 16.71 7.95
C GLU A 151 -3.53 15.90 8.03
N ASP A 152 -2.72 15.87 6.96
CA ASP A 152 -1.52 15.02 6.92
C ASP A 152 -0.35 15.63 7.69
N GLU A 153 0.19 14.85 8.64
CA GLU A 153 1.30 15.22 9.53
C GLU A 153 2.63 14.56 9.13
N SER A 154 2.76 14.08 7.89
CA SER A 154 4.02 13.49 7.42
C SER A 154 5.17 14.52 7.51
N GLU A 155 6.35 14.05 7.96
CA GLU A 155 7.53 14.90 8.15
C GLU A 155 8.04 15.51 6.84
N GLN A 156 7.78 14.85 5.72
CA GLN A 156 8.06 15.38 4.37
C GLN A 156 6.90 15.09 3.43
N ARG A 157 6.52 16.12 2.70
CA ARG A 157 5.36 16.10 1.82
C ARG A 157 5.72 16.61 0.44
N PHE A 158 5.42 15.82 -0.59
CA PHE A 158 5.77 16.11 -1.96
C PHE A 158 4.53 16.15 -2.85
N ILE A 159 4.51 17.08 -3.80
CA ILE A 159 3.55 17.13 -4.90
C ILE A 159 4.29 17.01 -6.23
N LEU A 160 3.85 16.07 -7.07
CA LEU A 160 4.45 15.81 -8.37
C LEU A 160 3.48 16.17 -9.47
N HIS A 161 3.86 17.15 -10.29
CA HIS A 161 3.02 17.68 -11.37
C HIS A 161 3.87 18.05 -12.60
N CYS A 162 3.21 18.27 -13.75
CA CYS A 162 3.87 18.47 -15.04
C CYS A 162 4.10 19.96 -15.39
N ALA A 163 3.62 20.93 -14.59
CA ALA A 163 3.84 22.36 -14.88
C ALA A 163 5.35 22.67 -15.04
N GLU A 164 5.69 23.57 -15.96
CA GLU A 164 7.07 23.94 -16.25
C GLU A 164 7.62 24.91 -15.20
N THR A 165 7.92 24.38 -14.01
CA THR A 165 8.59 25.10 -12.93
C THR A 165 9.91 24.42 -12.58
N PRO A 166 10.92 25.14 -12.08
CA PRO A 166 12.14 24.50 -11.60
C PRO A 166 11.84 23.58 -10.41
N LYS A 167 12.03 22.26 -10.60
CA LYS A 167 11.76 21.24 -9.57
C LYS A 167 13.00 20.43 -9.25
N GLU A 168 13.19 20.14 -7.98
CA GLU A 168 14.19 19.17 -7.56
C GLU A 168 13.70 17.74 -7.85
N HIS A 169 14.62 16.86 -8.23
CA HIS A 169 14.29 15.45 -8.41
C HIS A 169 13.96 14.79 -7.07
N LEU A 170 12.87 14.01 -6.99
CA LEU A 170 12.37 13.38 -5.76
C LEU A 170 13.46 12.61 -5.01
N MET A 171 14.36 11.91 -5.71
CA MET A 171 15.47 11.17 -5.10
C MET A 171 16.41 12.08 -4.30
N LYS A 172 16.59 13.34 -4.70
CA LYS A 172 17.44 14.31 -3.99
C LYS A 172 16.69 14.96 -2.83
N ALA A 173 15.42 15.31 -3.07
CA ALA A 173 14.57 16.01 -2.10
C ALA A 173 14.21 15.14 -0.90
N ALA A 174 14.00 13.84 -1.10
CA ALA A 174 13.58 12.90 -0.07
C ALA A 174 14.72 12.58 0.91
N GLN A 175 14.40 12.58 2.19
CA GLN A 175 15.30 12.22 3.29
C GLN A 175 15.01 10.81 3.81
N LYS A 176 16.05 10.06 4.14
CA LYS A 176 15.96 8.72 4.71
C LYS A 176 15.34 8.74 6.12
N GLY A 177 14.52 7.72 6.42
CA GLY A 177 13.95 7.50 7.75
C GLY A 177 12.77 8.41 8.11
N ARG A 178 12.38 9.32 7.22
CA ARG A 178 11.26 10.24 7.45
C ARG A 178 9.94 9.66 6.96
N SER A 179 8.87 9.93 7.72
CA SER A 179 7.52 9.69 7.23
C SER A 179 7.24 10.59 6.03
N THR A 180 6.72 9.99 4.96
CA THR A 180 6.62 10.65 3.65
C THR A 180 5.21 10.55 3.09
N LEU A 181 4.66 11.67 2.63
CA LEU A 181 3.48 11.74 1.77
C LEU A 181 3.90 12.19 0.37
N VAL A 182 3.42 11.48 -0.66
CA VAL A 182 3.60 11.87 -2.07
C VAL A 182 2.22 11.98 -2.73
N LEU A 183 1.95 13.13 -3.35
CA LEU A 183 0.75 13.41 -4.12
C LEU A 183 1.02 13.19 -5.61
N ILE A 184 0.15 12.42 -6.27
CA ILE A 184 0.17 12.16 -7.73
C ILE A 184 -1.22 12.47 -8.28
N GLY A 185 -1.28 13.39 -9.24
CA GLY A 185 -2.53 13.83 -9.88
C GLY A 185 -3.11 12.84 -10.88
N PRO A 186 -4.32 13.12 -11.39
CA PRO A 186 -4.95 12.36 -12.46
C PRO A 186 -4.27 12.59 -13.82
N GLU A 187 -4.83 12.04 -14.88
CA GLU A 187 -4.33 12.25 -16.26
C GLU A 187 -4.37 13.73 -16.69
N GLY A 188 -5.29 14.52 -16.10
CA GLY A 188 -5.42 15.97 -16.31
C GLY A 188 -4.50 16.82 -15.43
N ASP A 189 -3.64 16.20 -14.62
CA ASP A 189 -2.78 16.84 -13.63
C ASP A 189 -3.56 17.57 -12.50
N PHE A 190 -2.85 18.15 -11.55
CA PHE A 190 -3.41 19.08 -10.56
C PHE A 190 -3.71 20.43 -11.21
N SER A 191 -4.75 21.12 -10.73
CA SER A 191 -4.96 22.51 -11.11
C SER A 191 -3.89 23.42 -10.49
N LEU A 192 -3.70 24.59 -11.08
CA LEU A 192 -2.72 25.57 -10.56
C LEU A 192 -3.07 25.97 -9.12
N SER A 193 -4.36 26.12 -8.81
CA SER A 193 -4.83 26.45 -7.46
C SER A 193 -4.52 25.36 -6.45
N GLU A 194 -4.60 24.08 -6.83
CA GLU A 194 -4.24 22.93 -5.98
C GLU A 194 -2.75 22.91 -5.71
N VAL A 195 -1.92 23.16 -6.72
CA VAL A 195 -0.46 23.26 -6.57
C VAL A 195 -0.07 24.42 -5.65
N GLU A 196 -0.62 25.61 -5.89
CA GLU A 196 -0.36 26.80 -5.04
C GLU A 196 -0.77 26.55 -3.58
N LYS A 197 -1.93 25.94 -3.36
CA LYS A 197 -2.39 25.55 -2.02
C LYS A 197 -1.44 24.57 -1.35
N ALA A 198 -0.98 23.54 -2.08
CA ALA A 198 -0.01 22.58 -1.56
C ALA A 198 1.29 23.25 -1.15
N LEU A 199 1.84 24.14 -1.99
CA LEU A 199 3.06 24.90 -1.69
C LEU A 199 2.87 25.81 -0.46
N GLY A 200 1.72 26.48 -0.36
CA GLY A 200 1.35 27.29 0.81
C GLY A 200 1.27 26.50 2.11
N LEU A 201 0.96 25.19 2.05
CA LEU A 201 0.95 24.26 3.18
C LEU A 201 2.31 23.59 3.42
N GLY A 202 3.37 23.99 2.68
CA GLY A 202 4.73 23.49 2.88
C GLY A 202 5.05 22.19 2.14
N TYR A 203 4.23 21.75 1.18
CA TYR A 203 4.60 20.70 0.26
C TYR A 203 5.75 21.17 -0.65
N LYS A 204 6.63 20.25 -1.01
CA LYS A 204 7.69 20.51 -1.99
C LYS A 204 7.28 19.97 -3.36
N GLU A 205 7.36 20.82 -4.38
CA GLU A 205 7.20 20.33 -5.75
C GLU A 205 8.45 19.56 -6.17
N CYS A 206 8.23 18.38 -6.78
CA CYS A 206 9.30 17.51 -7.22
C CYS A 206 9.03 16.95 -8.62
N THR A 207 10.11 16.51 -9.27
CA THR A 207 10.07 15.81 -10.56
C THR A 207 10.60 14.38 -10.43
N LEU A 208 10.17 13.51 -11.36
CA LEU A 208 10.69 12.14 -11.53
C LEU A 208 11.69 12.03 -12.72
N GLY A 209 11.97 13.16 -13.37
CA GLY A 209 12.82 13.22 -14.54
C GLY A 209 12.14 13.99 -15.69
N PRO A 210 12.74 14.00 -16.88
CA PRO A 210 12.27 14.80 -18.01
C PRO A 210 11.09 14.16 -18.75
N GLU A 211 10.86 12.87 -18.56
CA GLU A 211 9.85 12.14 -19.32
C GLU A 211 8.44 12.32 -18.73
N ARG A 212 7.44 12.44 -19.60
CA ARG A 212 6.04 12.46 -19.20
C ARG A 212 5.57 11.04 -18.88
N LEU A 213 5.28 10.80 -17.62
CA LEU A 213 4.78 9.52 -17.13
C LEU A 213 3.25 9.54 -17.01
N ARG A 214 2.63 8.38 -17.16
CA ARG A 214 1.22 8.20 -16.78
C ARG A 214 1.09 8.18 -15.26
N THR A 215 -0.09 8.49 -14.74
CA THR A 215 -0.39 8.54 -13.30
C THR A 215 0.09 7.28 -12.56
N GLU A 216 -0.30 6.09 -13.03
CA GLU A 216 0.10 4.82 -12.41
C GLU A 216 1.61 4.59 -12.46
N THR A 217 2.25 5.01 -13.56
CA THR A 217 3.71 4.90 -13.71
C THR A 217 4.42 5.87 -12.78
N ALA A 218 3.97 7.13 -12.72
CA ALA A 218 4.53 8.14 -11.83
C ALA A 218 4.40 7.70 -10.36
N ALA A 219 3.25 7.18 -9.98
CA ALA A 219 3.00 6.69 -8.63
C ALA A 219 3.92 5.51 -8.26
N MET A 220 4.09 4.54 -9.17
CA MET A 220 5.00 3.41 -8.96
C MET A 220 6.46 3.84 -8.88
N VAL A 221 6.92 4.73 -9.78
CA VAL A 221 8.29 5.26 -9.76
C VAL A 221 8.55 6.05 -8.49
N ALA A 222 7.63 6.92 -8.06
CA ALA A 222 7.75 7.66 -6.80
C ALA A 222 7.84 6.73 -5.60
N THR A 223 6.97 5.70 -5.54
CA THR A 223 7.03 4.66 -4.48
C THR A 223 8.40 4.00 -4.43
N ASN A 224 8.94 3.59 -5.59
CA ASN A 224 10.24 2.94 -5.67
C ASN A 224 11.39 3.88 -5.28
N ILE A 225 11.35 5.16 -5.67
CA ILE A 225 12.36 6.15 -5.30
C ILE A 225 12.43 6.31 -3.77
N ILE A 226 11.29 6.45 -3.09
CA ILE A 226 11.26 6.57 -1.63
C ILE A 226 11.75 5.27 -0.97
N ALA A 227 11.37 4.10 -1.48
CA ALA A 227 11.84 2.82 -0.97
C ALA A 227 13.36 2.68 -1.11
N LEU A 228 13.91 2.94 -2.29
CA LEU A 228 15.37 2.91 -2.54
C LEU A 228 16.12 3.91 -1.66
N ARG A 229 15.58 5.13 -1.48
CA ARG A 229 16.19 6.15 -0.61
C ARG A 229 16.33 5.69 0.83
N ASN A 230 15.45 4.81 1.27
CA ASN A 230 15.47 4.26 2.64
C ASN A 230 16.31 2.99 2.77
N GLN A 231 16.68 2.33 1.67
CA GLN A 231 17.54 1.15 1.66
C GLN A 231 19.03 1.48 1.61
N ILE A 232 19.39 2.60 0.97
CA ILE A 232 20.77 3.10 0.80
C ILE A 232 21.01 4.29 1.73
#